data_0443f7322c35e2924ad88d3654b266d7
#
_entry.id   0443f7322c35e2924ad88d3654b266d7
#
_cell.length_a   1.000
_cell.length_b   1.000
_cell.length_c   1.000
_cell.angle_alpha   90.00
_cell.angle_beta   90.00
_cell.angle_gamma   90.00
#
_symmetry.space_group_name_H-M   'P 1'
#
loop_
_entity.id
_entity.type
_entity.pdbx_description
1 polymer ?
#
loop_
_entity_poly.entity_id
_entity_poly.type
_entity_poly.pdbx_seq_one_letter_code
_entity_poly.pdbx_strand_id
1 'polypeptide(L)'
;MLLIDDNAIQAATRQTILRRSGYFAIAALNPRRALEQFQNDDFPAEIRAVITDHIMPEMSGSEFVRELRKTHPHLPVMVISGLEEAEAEYAGLNVAFRLKPLPPESLLSHLRGLLAEDEEGAA
;
A
#
# COMPACT_ATOMS: atom_id res chain seq x y z
N MET A 1 8.22 0.86 4.57
CA MET A 1 6.92 0.59 3.93
C MET A 1 7.11 0.17 2.49
N LEU A 2 6.12 -0.47 1.93
CA LEU A 2 6.16 -1.01 0.58
C LEU A 2 5.19 -0.26 -0.32
N LEU A 3 5.67 0.24 -1.46
CA LEU A 3 4.86 0.85 -2.51
C LEU A 3 4.68 -0.15 -3.63
N ILE A 4 3.45 -0.44 -4.01
CA ILE A 4 3.16 -1.33 -5.13
C ILE A 4 2.47 -0.55 -6.24
N ASP A 5 3.12 -0.45 -7.38
CA ASP A 5 2.62 0.27 -8.54
C ASP A 5 3.37 -0.23 -9.77
N ASP A 6 2.66 -0.68 -10.77
CA ASP A 6 3.25 -1.15 -12.02
C ASP A 6 3.85 -0.01 -12.86
N ASN A 7 3.46 1.22 -12.59
CA ASN A 7 4.02 2.40 -13.25
C ASN A 7 5.27 2.87 -12.50
N ALA A 8 6.43 2.66 -13.11
CA ALA A 8 7.73 2.98 -12.51
C ALA A 8 7.88 4.46 -12.15
N ILE A 9 7.32 5.35 -12.96
CA ILE A 9 7.40 6.80 -12.73
C ILE A 9 6.59 7.19 -11.49
N GLN A 10 5.36 6.69 -11.37
CA GLN A 10 4.53 6.94 -10.20
C GLN A 10 5.15 6.36 -8.94
N ALA A 11 5.68 5.15 -9.03
CA ALA A 11 6.35 4.51 -7.90
C ALA A 11 7.54 5.34 -7.42
N ALA A 12 8.39 5.79 -8.34
CA ALA A 12 9.55 6.60 -8.01
C ALA A 12 9.15 7.95 -7.39
N THR A 13 8.11 8.57 -7.92
CA THR A 13 7.60 9.85 -7.41
C THR A 13 7.12 9.71 -5.97
N ARG A 14 6.29 8.70 -5.69
CA ARG A 14 5.79 8.45 -4.34
C ARG A 14 6.91 8.07 -3.39
N GLN A 15 7.84 7.24 -3.85
CA GLN A 15 9.00 6.86 -3.05
C GLN A 15 9.82 8.09 -2.62
N THR A 16 10.04 9.03 -3.53
CA THR A 16 10.76 10.26 -3.24
C THR A 16 10.01 11.10 -2.20
N ILE A 17 8.70 11.25 -2.35
CA ILE A 17 7.86 11.98 -1.39
C ILE A 17 7.99 11.37 0.01
N LEU A 18 7.88 10.07 0.11
CA LEU A 18 7.95 9.37 1.40
C LEU A 18 9.34 9.48 2.03
N ARG A 19 10.38 9.29 1.25
CA ARG A 19 11.76 9.39 1.75
C ARG A 19 12.10 10.78 2.26
N ARG A 20 11.67 11.82 1.55
CA ARG A 20 11.86 13.21 1.98
C ARG A 20 11.13 13.50 3.29
N SER A 21 10.09 12.76 3.60
CA SER A 21 9.34 12.91 4.84
C SER A 21 9.83 11.99 5.96
N GLY A 22 10.94 11.30 5.74
CA GLY A 22 11.58 10.48 6.76
C GLY A 22 11.15 9.02 6.79
N TYR A 23 10.37 8.56 5.80
CA TYR A 23 9.95 7.16 5.73
C TYR A 23 10.91 6.34 4.89
N PHE A 24 11.21 5.14 5.34
CA PHE A 24 11.89 4.15 4.52
C PHE A 24 10.87 3.51 3.59
N ALA A 25 11.07 3.61 2.28
CA ALA A 25 10.12 3.14 1.29
C ALA A 25 10.81 2.30 0.22
N ILE A 26 10.26 1.10 0.00
CA ILE A 26 10.67 0.19 -1.07
C ILE A 26 9.59 0.21 -2.14
N ALA A 27 9.99 0.32 -3.41
CA ALA A 27 9.05 0.27 -4.52
C ALA A 27 9.05 -1.12 -5.16
N ALA A 28 7.86 -1.69 -5.36
CA ALA A 28 7.66 -2.95 -6.05
C ALA A 28 6.79 -2.69 -7.28
N LEU A 29 7.26 -3.10 -8.45
CA LEU A 29 6.56 -2.87 -9.71
C LEU A 29 5.69 -4.06 -10.11
N ASN A 30 5.75 -5.15 -9.35
CA ASN A 30 5.00 -6.38 -9.62
C ASN A 30 4.33 -6.87 -8.35
N PRO A 31 2.98 -6.86 -8.29
CA PRO A 31 2.27 -7.26 -7.07
C PRO A 31 2.43 -8.75 -6.74
N ARG A 32 2.49 -9.60 -7.74
CA ARG A 32 2.64 -11.04 -7.53
C ARG A 32 3.97 -11.37 -6.88
N ARG A 33 5.04 -10.72 -7.34
CA ARG A 33 6.37 -10.89 -6.76
C ARG A 33 6.41 -10.36 -5.31
N ALA A 34 5.73 -9.26 -5.05
CA ALA A 34 5.62 -8.71 -3.70
C ALA A 34 4.94 -9.70 -2.75
N LEU A 35 3.89 -10.40 -3.21
CA LEU A 35 3.25 -11.44 -2.42
C LEU A 35 4.21 -12.58 -2.09
N GLU A 36 5.00 -13.02 -3.05
CA GLU A 36 6.01 -14.06 -2.82
C GLU A 36 7.01 -13.63 -1.75
N GLN A 37 7.44 -12.36 -1.81
CA GLN A 37 8.36 -11.82 -0.82
C GLN A 37 7.73 -11.78 0.58
N PHE A 38 6.45 -11.46 0.70
CA PHE A 38 5.74 -11.53 1.99
C PHE A 38 5.64 -12.96 2.50
N GLN A 39 5.35 -13.90 1.63
CA GLN A 39 5.23 -15.30 2.00
C GLN A 39 6.56 -15.90 2.46
N ASN A 40 7.66 -15.43 1.90
CA ASN A 40 9.01 -15.91 2.21
C ASN A 40 9.76 -15.02 3.21
N ASP A 41 9.09 -13.97 3.72
CA ASP A 41 9.70 -12.99 4.62
C ASP A 41 11.02 -12.43 4.05
N ASP A 42 11.00 -12.10 2.76
CA ASP A 42 12.18 -11.75 1.98
C ASP A 42 12.24 -10.25 1.65
N PHE A 43 12.20 -9.42 2.70
CA PHE A 43 12.42 -7.98 2.57
C PHE A 43 13.64 -7.58 3.40
N PRO A 44 14.39 -6.54 2.96
CA PRO A 44 15.57 -6.09 3.69
C PRO A 44 15.27 -5.42 5.03
N ALA A 45 14.00 -5.09 5.27
CA ALA A 45 13.54 -4.49 6.51
C ALA A 45 12.09 -4.90 6.76
N GLU A 46 11.62 -4.75 8.01
CA GLU A 46 10.23 -5.02 8.34
C GLU A 46 9.30 -4.07 7.58
N ILE A 47 8.28 -4.63 6.93
CA ILE A 47 7.27 -3.85 6.23
C ILE A 47 6.15 -3.50 7.22
N ARG A 48 5.99 -2.22 7.52
CA ARG A 48 5.03 -1.72 8.52
C ARG A 48 3.76 -1.14 7.89
N ALA A 49 3.76 -0.92 6.59
CA ALA A 49 2.59 -0.44 5.85
C ALA A 49 2.78 -0.73 4.36
N VAL A 50 1.66 -0.88 3.66
CA VAL A 50 1.65 -1.07 2.20
C VAL A 50 0.80 0.03 1.59
N ILE A 51 1.30 0.62 0.50
CA ILE A 51 0.54 1.55 -0.35
C ILE A 51 0.48 0.91 -1.73
N THR A 52 -0.70 0.64 -2.24
CA THR A 52 -0.87 -0.04 -3.53
C THR A 52 -1.83 0.70 -4.44
N ASP A 53 -1.56 0.66 -5.74
CA ASP A 53 -2.54 1.03 -6.75
C ASP A 53 -3.61 -0.05 -6.86
N HIS A 54 -4.77 0.32 -7.39
CA HIS A 54 -5.85 -0.64 -7.65
C HIS A 54 -5.67 -1.32 -9.01
N ILE A 55 -5.44 -0.54 -10.06
CA ILE A 55 -5.33 -1.07 -11.43
C ILE A 55 -3.89 -1.44 -11.73
N MET A 56 -3.65 -2.75 -11.88
CA MET A 56 -2.35 -3.30 -12.27
C MET A 56 -2.59 -4.47 -13.24
N PRO A 57 -1.69 -4.70 -14.23
CA PRO A 57 -1.98 -5.64 -15.34
C PRO A 57 -2.22 -7.10 -14.92
N GLU A 58 -1.40 -7.64 -14.04
CA GLU A 58 -1.46 -9.07 -13.72
C GLU A 58 -2.37 -9.40 -12.54
N MET A 59 -2.52 -8.45 -11.62
CA MET A 59 -3.26 -8.65 -10.40
C MET A 59 -3.75 -7.30 -9.92
N SER A 60 -5.05 -7.16 -9.66
CA SER A 60 -5.58 -5.92 -9.13
C SER A 60 -5.15 -5.70 -7.68
N GLY A 61 -5.29 -4.46 -7.20
CA GLY A 61 -5.03 -4.16 -5.79
C GLY A 61 -5.91 -4.99 -4.86
N SER A 62 -7.17 -5.22 -5.22
CA SER A 62 -8.08 -6.03 -4.38
C SER A 62 -7.65 -7.49 -4.31
N GLU A 63 -7.20 -8.06 -5.40
CA GLU A 63 -6.67 -9.43 -5.41
C GLU A 63 -5.40 -9.51 -4.55
N PHE A 64 -4.51 -8.55 -4.70
CA PHE A 64 -3.29 -8.48 -3.91
C PHE A 64 -3.60 -8.41 -2.41
N VAL A 65 -4.46 -7.50 -2.01
CA VAL A 65 -4.81 -7.31 -0.59
C VAL A 65 -5.50 -8.55 -0.03
N ARG A 66 -6.39 -9.17 -0.81
CA ARG A 66 -7.08 -10.38 -0.37
C ARG A 66 -6.09 -11.50 -0.05
N GLU A 67 -5.09 -11.69 -0.91
CA GLU A 67 -4.04 -12.68 -0.67
C GLU A 67 -3.15 -12.28 0.51
N LEU A 68 -2.79 -11.00 0.60
CA LEU A 68 -1.98 -10.48 1.71
C LEU A 68 -2.65 -10.71 3.06
N ARG A 69 -3.96 -10.53 3.14
CA ARG A 69 -4.73 -10.67 4.38
C ARG A 69 -4.75 -12.10 4.92
N LYS A 70 -4.46 -13.09 4.09
CA LYS A 70 -4.36 -14.49 4.54
C LYS A 70 -3.18 -14.69 5.50
N THR A 71 -2.11 -13.93 5.32
CA THR A 71 -0.90 -14.04 6.14
C THR A 71 -0.65 -12.81 7.01
N HIS A 72 -1.17 -11.66 6.62
CA HIS A 72 -0.93 -10.37 7.31
C HIS A 72 -2.27 -9.65 7.54
N PRO A 73 -3.12 -10.16 8.44
CA PRO A 73 -4.48 -9.62 8.61
C PRO A 73 -4.54 -8.21 9.20
N HIS A 74 -3.47 -7.75 9.86
CA HIS A 74 -3.46 -6.45 10.54
C HIS A 74 -2.48 -5.44 9.98
N LEU A 75 -1.76 -5.80 8.90
CA LEU A 75 -0.81 -4.87 8.29
C LEU A 75 -1.55 -3.67 7.70
N PRO A 76 -1.19 -2.43 8.06
CA PRO A 76 -1.84 -1.25 7.49
C PRO A 76 -1.68 -1.19 5.97
N VAL A 77 -2.80 -1.01 5.27
CA VAL A 77 -2.82 -0.94 3.80
C VAL A 77 -3.59 0.29 3.35
N MET A 78 -3.00 1.07 2.46
CA MET A 78 -3.65 2.16 1.76
C MET A 78 -3.76 1.80 0.28
N VAL A 79 -4.98 1.89 -0.26
CA VAL A 79 -5.23 1.67 -1.68
C VAL A 79 -5.52 3.01 -2.34
N ILE A 80 -4.87 3.27 -3.47
CA ILE A 80 -5.08 4.50 -4.24
C ILE A 80 -5.65 4.12 -5.60
N SER A 81 -6.79 4.71 -5.96
CA SER A 81 -7.49 4.38 -7.19
C SER A 81 -8.10 5.63 -7.84
N GLY A 82 -8.18 5.61 -9.17
CA GLY A 82 -8.95 6.60 -9.92
C GLY A 82 -10.43 6.25 -10.03
N LEU A 83 -10.84 5.08 -9.55
CA LEU A 83 -12.19 4.55 -9.68
C LEU A 83 -12.88 4.47 -8.32
N GLU A 84 -13.86 5.34 -8.09
CA GLU A 84 -14.60 5.36 -6.82
C GLU A 84 -15.32 4.03 -6.56
N GLU A 85 -15.90 3.45 -7.58
CA GLU A 85 -16.65 2.19 -7.48
C GLU A 85 -15.76 0.99 -7.09
N ALA A 86 -14.44 1.12 -7.24
CA ALA A 86 -13.52 0.06 -6.86
C ALA A 86 -13.48 -0.17 -5.33
N GLU A 87 -13.91 0.81 -4.55
CA GLU A 87 -13.92 0.67 -3.09
C GLU A 87 -14.69 -0.56 -2.62
N ALA A 88 -15.76 -0.90 -3.30
CA ALA A 88 -16.59 -2.05 -2.95
C ALA A 88 -15.82 -3.37 -3.01
N GLU A 89 -14.78 -3.46 -3.83
CA GLU A 89 -13.95 -4.66 -3.96
C GLU A 89 -13.11 -4.93 -2.71
N TYR A 90 -12.96 -3.93 -1.86
CA TYR A 90 -12.15 -4.01 -0.64
C TYR A 90 -12.99 -4.24 0.62
N ALA A 91 -14.28 -4.51 0.46
CA ALA A 91 -15.16 -4.76 1.60
C ALA A 91 -14.63 -5.92 2.44
N GLY A 92 -14.52 -5.71 3.74
CA GLY A 92 -14.00 -6.72 4.66
C GLY A 92 -12.49 -6.87 4.69
N LEU A 93 -11.74 -6.13 3.88
CA LEU A 93 -10.28 -6.24 3.81
C LEU A 93 -9.53 -5.25 4.71
N ASN A 94 -10.25 -4.36 5.37
CA ASN A 94 -9.69 -3.40 6.34
C ASN A 94 -8.56 -2.54 5.74
N VAL A 95 -8.88 -1.81 4.68
CA VAL A 95 -7.93 -0.91 4.01
C VAL A 95 -8.39 0.53 4.10
N ALA A 96 -7.45 1.46 3.99
CA ALA A 96 -7.75 2.86 3.73
C ALA A 96 -7.81 3.05 2.22
N PHE A 97 -8.99 3.40 1.69
CA PHE A 97 -9.19 3.62 0.26
C PHE A 97 -9.19 5.11 -0.04
N ARG A 98 -8.38 5.53 -1.01
CA ARG A 98 -8.25 6.94 -1.38
C ARG A 98 -8.32 7.11 -2.89
N LEU A 99 -8.94 8.20 -3.33
CA LEU A 99 -9.11 8.50 -4.75
C LEU A 99 -7.99 9.37 -5.30
N LYS A 100 -7.62 9.13 -6.54
CA LYS A 100 -6.74 10.01 -7.32
C LYS A 100 -7.55 11.22 -7.81
N PRO A 101 -6.96 12.40 -7.96
CA PRO A 101 -5.57 12.70 -7.66
C PRO A 101 -5.34 12.82 -6.15
N LEU A 102 -4.20 12.31 -5.71
CA LEU A 102 -3.82 12.38 -4.29
C LEU A 102 -2.53 13.19 -4.17
N PRO A 103 -2.62 14.50 -3.85
CA PRO A 103 -1.44 15.34 -3.73
C PRO A 103 -0.50 14.85 -2.62
N PRO A 104 0.80 15.20 -2.68
CA PRO A 104 1.77 14.74 -1.67
C PRO A 104 1.35 15.02 -0.23
N GLU A 105 0.81 16.18 0.04
CA GLU A 105 0.35 16.57 1.39
C GLU A 105 -0.77 15.67 1.90
N SER A 106 -1.72 15.35 1.01
CA SER A 106 -2.83 14.45 1.34
C SER A 106 -2.34 13.03 1.56
N LEU A 107 -1.43 12.54 0.71
CA LEU A 107 -0.82 11.23 0.86
C LEU A 107 -0.15 11.11 2.24
N LEU A 108 0.67 12.07 2.61
CA LEU A 108 1.39 12.06 3.88
C LEU A 108 0.45 12.18 5.07
N SER A 109 -0.59 13.00 4.97
CA SER A 109 -1.58 13.17 6.03
C SER A 109 -2.35 11.86 6.27
N HIS A 110 -2.83 11.22 5.21
CA HIS A 110 -3.55 9.95 5.31
C HIS A 110 -2.65 8.85 5.85
N LEU A 111 -1.40 8.82 5.42
CA LEU A 111 -0.43 7.82 5.89
C LEU A 111 -0.15 7.98 7.39
N ARG A 112 0.03 9.21 7.85
CA ARG A 112 0.24 9.47 9.28
C ARG A 112 -0.95 8.98 10.11
N GLY A 113 -2.17 9.23 9.62
CA GLY A 113 -3.38 8.74 10.28
C GLY A 113 -3.44 7.23 10.34
N LEU A 114 -3.11 6.58 9.25
CA LEU A 114 -3.09 5.11 9.17
C LEU A 114 -2.08 4.49 10.13
N LEU A 115 -0.88 5.03 10.21
CA LEU A 115 0.16 4.53 11.10
C LEU A 115 -0.16 4.83 12.57
N ALA A 116 -0.78 5.96 12.86
CA ALA A 116 -1.20 6.30 14.22
C ALA A 116 -2.29 5.35 14.72
N GLU A 117 -3.25 5.00 13.86
CA GLU A 117 -4.30 4.02 14.20
C GLU A 117 -3.69 2.66 14.52
N ASP A 118 -2.68 2.23 13.76
CA ASP A 118 -2.00 0.97 14.01
C ASP A 118 -1.26 0.98 15.34
N GLU A 119 -0.56 2.06 15.67
CA GLU A 119 0.14 2.21 16.94
C GLU A 119 -0.84 2.19 18.12
N GLU A 120 -1.97 2.90 18.00
CA GLU A 120 -3.02 2.90 19.01
C GLU A 120 -3.62 1.51 19.18
N GLY A 121 -3.83 0.80 18.08
CA GLY A 121 -4.34 -0.57 18.10
C GLY A 121 -3.37 -1.56 18.72
N ALA A 122 -2.07 -1.29 18.65
CA ALA A 122 -1.03 -2.13 19.23
C ALA A 122 -0.87 -1.91 20.74
N ALA A 123 -1.34 -0.78 21.20
CA ALA A 123 -1.27 -0.44 22.62
C ALA A 123 -2.40 -1.09 23.41
#